data_bdaeb90beabbb19c0cb729f11435f4dc
#
_entry.id   bdaeb90beabbb19c0cb729f11435f4dc
#
_cell.length_a   1.000
_cell.length_b   1.000
_cell.length_c   1.000
_cell.angle_alpha   90.00
_cell.angle_beta   90.00
_cell.angle_gamma   90.00
#
_symmetry.space_group_name_H-M   'P 1'
#
loop_
_entity.id
_entity.type
_entity.pdbx_description
1 polymer ?
#
loop_
_entity_poly.entity_id
_entity_poly.type
_entity_poly.pdbx_seq_one_letter_code
_entity_poly.pdbx_strand_id
1 'polypeptide(L)'
;MVRYDLQSGADKRKLAEAVVWGGAVGDALGAGYEHRVHRGDLIDLSHMVGMEIHVEPDRPMELPAGLWTDDTSMTIALIDSLSAGHGSVDVADEAARWTAWLERGEYSSLDGMAVGTGGTTRKALLEYGHGVDSIDANGNGSLMRTSPLALTGATDAGVMLSSAVTHAHKVAKIACVAWCWFLRRLASGAAPRTAWEEALGSVGDPVLEIVSTRLHEIWRLPESEINSTGYVVDTLEACAWLVTNEERFDCYQAVVEGAVRLAGDTDTIAKIAGEAAAVAYGPESIPSTWRSETAKPELLDKVVDQLSTLIPDRL
;
A
#
# COMPACT_ATOMS: atom_id res chain seq x y z
N MET A 1 14.62 6.95 -13.42
CA MET A 1 13.82 5.76 -13.10
C MET A 1 14.72 4.55 -13.01
N VAL A 2 14.52 3.72 -12.01
CA VAL A 2 15.24 2.44 -11.88
C VAL A 2 14.59 1.42 -12.81
N ARG A 3 15.41 0.59 -13.43
CA ARG A 3 14.96 -0.57 -14.19
C ARG A 3 15.54 -1.81 -13.54
N TYR A 4 14.70 -2.77 -13.20
CA TYR A 4 15.11 -4.00 -12.55
C TYR A 4 15.33 -5.11 -13.58
N ASP A 5 16.49 -5.77 -13.52
CA ASP A 5 16.76 -7.00 -14.27
C ASP A 5 16.23 -8.19 -13.44
N LEU A 6 15.05 -8.68 -13.79
CA LEU A 6 14.40 -9.76 -13.06
C LEU A 6 15.07 -11.14 -13.25
N GLN A 7 16.14 -11.25 -14.05
CA GLN A 7 17.00 -12.42 -14.06
C GLN A 7 18.11 -12.32 -13.00
N SER A 8 18.32 -11.10 -12.44
CA SER A 8 19.26 -10.85 -11.35
C SER A 8 18.59 -11.02 -9.99
N GLY A 9 19.08 -11.93 -9.17
CA GLY A 9 18.60 -12.07 -7.79
C GLY A 9 18.82 -10.80 -6.95
N ALA A 10 19.88 -10.03 -7.25
CA ALA A 10 20.11 -8.75 -6.58
C ALA A 10 19.04 -7.71 -6.92
N ASP A 11 18.58 -7.65 -8.17
CA ASP A 11 17.53 -6.71 -8.58
C ASP A 11 16.15 -7.16 -8.11
N LYS A 12 15.87 -8.46 -8.06
CA LYS A 12 14.66 -8.99 -7.41
C LYS A 12 14.60 -8.58 -5.94
N ARG A 13 15.75 -8.69 -5.21
CA ARG A 13 15.83 -8.26 -3.82
C ARG A 13 15.63 -6.75 -3.66
N LYS A 14 16.22 -5.92 -4.52
CA LYS A 14 16.01 -4.47 -4.52
C LYS A 14 14.53 -4.11 -4.80
N LEU A 15 13.90 -4.81 -5.74
CA LEU A 15 12.49 -4.58 -6.04
C LEU A 15 11.58 -4.98 -4.87
N ALA A 16 11.86 -6.11 -4.21
CA ALA A 16 11.19 -6.53 -2.98
C ALA A 16 11.41 -5.51 -1.85
N GLU A 17 12.65 -5.02 -1.69
CA GLU A 17 13.01 -3.99 -0.71
C GLU A 17 12.25 -2.67 -0.98
N ALA A 18 12.12 -2.26 -2.23
CA ALA A 18 11.36 -1.07 -2.60
C ALA A 18 9.91 -1.15 -2.13
N VAL A 19 9.23 -2.29 -2.33
CA VAL A 19 7.84 -2.46 -1.89
C VAL A 19 7.75 -2.58 -0.38
N VAL A 20 8.53 -3.45 0.25
CA VAL A 20 8.42 -3.71 1.70
C VAL A 20 8.83 -2.48 2.52
N TRP A 21 10.04 -1.96 2.30
CA TRP A 21 10.53 -0.80 3.04
C TRP A 21 9.87 0.50 2.61
N GLY A 22 9.63 0.68 1.30
CA GLY A 22 8.93 1.87 0.80
C GLY A 22 7.54 2.00 1.38
N GLY A 23 6.82 0.88 1.52
CA GLY A 23 5.51 0.85 2.16
C GLY A 23 5.59 1.07 3.67
N ALA A 24 6.41 0.28 4.37
CA ALA A 24 6.48 0.33 5.84
C ALA A 24 6.94 1.71 6.38
N VAL A 25 7.87 2.36 5.69
CA VAL A 25 8.32 3.73 6.03
C VAL A 25 7.22 4.75 5.77
N GLY A 26 6.50 4.62 4.64
CA GLY A 26 5.37 5.51 4.31
C GLY A 26 4.24 5.39 5.33
N ASP A 27 3.81 4.16 5.64
CA ASP A 27 2.82 3.83 6.66
C ASP A 27 3.22 4.42 8.03
N ALA A 28 4.40 4.06 8.54
CA ALA A 28 4.86 4.50 9.86
C ALA A 28 5.02 6.03 9.98
N LEU A 29 5.43 6.71 8.91
CA LEU A 29 5.46 8.18 8.89
C LEU A 29 4.05 8.76 8.88
N GLY A 30 3.17 8.25 7.99
CA GLY A 30 1.81 8.75 7.82
C GLY A 30 0.93 8.54 9.05
N ALA A 31 1.07 7.40 9.73
CA ALA A 31 0.27 7.03 10.90
C ALA A 31 0.32 8.05 12.06
N GLY A 32 1.44 8.72 12.23
CA GLY A 32 1.59 9.78 13.24
C GLY A 32 0.77 11.04 12.95
N TYR A 33 0.30 11.21 11.71
CA TYR A 33 -0.41 12.41 11.24
C TYR A 33 -1.87 12.14 10.85
N GLU A 34 -2.31 10.89 10.80
CA GLU A 34 -3.68 10.52 10.48
C GLU A 34 -4.67 11.22 11.43
N HIS A 35 -5.70 11.85 10.86
CA HIS A 35 -6.70 12.65 11.60
C HIS A 35 -6.18 13.84 12.42
N ARG A 36 -4.87 14.14 12.39
CA ARG A 36 -4.24 15.21 13.20
C ARG A 36 -3.88 16.44 12.38
N VAL A 37 -3.75 16.32 11.07
CA VAL A 37 -3.32 17.39 10.18
C VAL A 37 -4.42 17.81 9.22
N HIS A 38 -4.33 19.07 8.78
CA HIS A 38 -5.20 19.64 7.77
C HIS A 38 -4.37 20.12 6.58
N ARG A 39 -4.98 20.17 5.40
CA ARG A 39 -4.30 20.71 4.22
C ARG A 39 -3.82 22.13 4.47
N GLY A 40 -2.56 22.37 4.14
CA GLY A 40 -1.91 23.65 4.32
C GLY A 40 -1.21 23.83 5.65
N ASP A 41 -1.30 22.87 6.58
CA ASP A 41 -0.53 22.91 7.80
C ASP A 41 0.98 22.87 7.50
N LEU A 42 1.75 23.63 8.28
CA LEU A 42 3.21 23.58 8.26
C LEU A 42 3.66 22.43 9.16
N ILE A 43 4.06 21.33 8.56
CA ILE A 43 4.45 20.10 9.25
C ILE A 43 5.94 19.85 9.05
N ASP A 44 6.66 19.57 10.12
CA ASP A 44 8.02 19.04 10.08
C ASP A 44 7.96 17.51 9.95
N LEU A 45 8.41 17.00 8.83
CA LEU A 45 8.45 15.59 8.48
C LEU A 45 9.88 15.02 8.51
N SER A 46 10.83 15.72 9.13
CA SER A 46 12.21 15.24 9.27
C SER A 46 12.33 13.98 10.13
N HIS A 47 11.39 13.78 11.07
CA HIS A 47 11.30 12.63 11.97
C HIS A 47 9.87 12.11 12.06
N MET A 48 9.73 10.82 12.36
CA MET A 48 8.44 10.23 12.67
C MET A 48 7.91 10.71 14.02
N VAL A 49 6.60 10.76 14.16
CA VAL A 49 5.92 11.08 15.42
C VAL A 49 5.04 9.93 15.85
N GLY A 50 4.73 9.84 17.15
CA GLY A 50 3.84 8.80 17.67
C GLY A 50 2.41 9.00 17.19
N MET A 51 1.67 7.91 17.09
CA MET A 51 0.26 7.91 16.73
C MET A 51 -0.64 7.79 17.97
N GLU A 52 -1.87 8.30 17.85
CA GLU A 52 -2.91 8.10 18.86
C GLU A 52 -3.92 7.07 18.33
N ILE A 53 -4.23 6.07 19.14
CA ILE A 53 -5.29 5.12 18.86
C ILE A 53 -6.37 5.16 19.95
N HIS A 54 -7.60 4.85 19.58
CA HIS A 54 -8.72 4.75 20.51
C HIS A 54 -9.03 3.28 20.78
N VAL A 55 -8.55 2.75 21.91
CA VAL A 55 -8.87 1.38 22.36
C VAL A 55 -10.31 1.31 22.87
N GLU A 56 -10.77 2.39 23.49
CA GLU A 56 -12.16 2.65 23.88
C GLU A 56 -12.51 4.09 23.47
N PRO A 57 -13.78 4.43 23.20
CA PRO A 57 -14.16 5.76 22.69
C PRO A 57 -13.60 6.95 23.47
N ASP A 58 -13.44 6.80 24.80
CA ASP A 58 -13.01 7.86 25.71
C ASP A 58 -11.58 7.65 26.26
N ARG A 59 -10.81 6.70 25.71
CA ARG A 59 -9.46 6.39 26.18
C ARG A 59 -8.47 6.33 25.03
N PRO A 60 -7.95 7.49 24.60
CA PRO A 60 -6.86 7.51 23.65
C PRO A 60 -5.60 6.89 24.28
N MET A 61 -4.83 6.17 23.48
CA MET A 61 -3.53 5.64 23.83
C MET A 61 -2.50 6.16 22.84
N GLU A 62 -1.48 6.84 23.33
CA GLU A 62 -0.34 7.25 22.52
C GLU A 62 0.58 6.06 22.29
N LEU A 63 0.90 5.78 21.04
CA LEU A 63 1.87 4.78 20.62
C LEU A 63 3.19 5.45 20.17
N PRO A 64 4.32 4.78 20.35
CA PRO A 64 5.62 5.30 19.91
C PRO A 64 5.68 5.62 18.43
N ALA A 65 6.57 6.53 18.05
CA ALA A 65 6.92 6.78 16.65
C ALA A 65 7.49 5.52 15.97
N GLY A 66 7.33 5.43 14.66
CA GLY A 66 7.90 4.38 13.83
C GLY A 66 7.10 3.08 13.76
N LEU A 67 5.98 2.99 14.45
CA LEU A 67 5.07 1.84 14.34
C LEU A 67 4.24 1.97 13.05
N TRP A 68 4.13 0.87 12.31
CA TRP A 68 3.20 0.74 11.19
C TRP A 68 1.84 0.20 11.63
N THR A 69 0.84 0.36 10.77
CA THR A 69 -0.57 0.00 11.00
C THR A 69 -0.95 -1.35 10.35
N ASP A 70 -2.24 -1.55 10.10
CA ASP A 70 -2.78 -2.69 9.36
C ASP A 70 -2.27 -2.73 7.90
N ASP A 71 -1.95 -1.61 7.31
CA ASP A 71 -1.39 -1.49 5.97
C ASP A 71 -0.17 -2.39 5.75
N THR A 72 0.84 -2.24 6.56
CA THR A 72 2.07 -3.04 6.49
C THR A 72 1.87 -4.42 7.08
N SER A 73 1.13 -4.55 8.20
CA SER A 73 0.89 -5.85 8.86
C SER A 73 0.18 -6.83 7.93
N MET A 74 -0.88 -6.40 7.24
CA MET A 74 -1.61 -7.24 6.29
C MET A 74 -0.81 -7.52 5.02
N THR A 75 0.07 -6.60 4.61
CA THR A 75 1.03 -6.82 3.51
C THR A 75 2.03 -7.92 3.86
N ILE A 76 2.60 -7.90 5.06
CA ILE A 76 3.53 -8.94 5.55
C ILE A 76 2.82 -10.29 5.61
N ALA A 77 1.62 -10.34 6.15
CA ALA A 77 0.81 -11.55 6.21
C ALA A 77 0.51 -12.14 4.82
N LEU A 78 0.23 -11.26 3.82
CA LEU A 78 0.05 -11.68 2.43
C LEU A 78 1.33 -12.26 1.83
N ILE A 79 2.48 -11.63 2.06
CA ILE A 79 3.78 -12.16 1.57
C ILE A 79 4.06 -13.53 2.18
N ASP A 80 3.75 -13.71 3.46
CA ASP A 80 3.93 -15.00 4.14
C ASP A 80 2.97 -16.08 3.59
N SER A 81 1.74 -15.72 3.24
CA SER A 81 0.78 -16.61 2.54
C SER A 81 1.28 -16.98 1.15
N LEU A 82 1.69 -16.00 0.35
CA LEU A 82 2.25 -16.22 -0.97
C LEU A 82 3.51 -17.10 -0.92
N SER A 83 4.34 -16.94 0.12
CA SER A 83 5.53 -17.77 0.34
C SER A 83 5.15 -19.22 0.60
N ALA A 84 4.15 -19.47 1.45
CA ALA A 84 3.63 -20.81 1.71
C ALA A 84 3.01 -21.44 0.47
N GLY A 85 2.33 -20.64 -0.36
CA GLY A 85 1.70 -21.04 -1.62
C GLY A 85 2.62 -21.02 -2.84
N HIS A 86 3.96 -20.82 -2.67
CA HIS A 86 4.91 -20.71 -3.78
C HIS A 86 4.52 -19.69 -4.85
N GLY A 87 4.03 -18.53 -4.42
CA GLY A 87 3.56 -17.43 -5.27
C GLY A 87 2.08 -17.50 -5.67
N SER A 88 1.39 -18.56 -5.29
CA SER A 88 -0.04 -18.73 -5.59
C SER A 88 -0.92 -18.07 -4.52
N VAL A 89 -2.03 -17.47 -4.95
CA VAL A 89 -3.06 -16.91 -4.06
C VAL A 89 -3.85 -18.04 -3.42
N ASP A 90 -3.87 -18.09 -2.10
CA ASP A 90 -4.71 -18.97 -1.29
C ASP A 90 -5.58 -18.13 -0.34
N VAL A 91 -6.81 -17.87 -0.75
CA VAL A 91 -7.74 -17.00 -0.01
C VAL A 91 -8.07 -17.52 1.40
N ALA A 92 -7.99 -18.82 1.63
CA ALA A 92 -8.25 -19.41 2.94
C ALA A 92 -7.05 -19.16 3.88
N ASP A 93 -5.83 -19.33 3.39
CA ASP A 93 -4.61 -19.04 4.16
C ASP A 93 -4.45 -17.53 4.40
N GLU A 94 -4.74 -16.67 3.39
CA GLU A 94 -4.77 -15.22 3.56
C GLU A 94 -5.74 -14.81 4.68
N ALA A 95 -6.99 -15.30 4.65
CA ALA A 95 -7.99 -15.01 5.68
C ALA A 95 -7.54 -15.46 7.07
N ALA A 96 -6.95 -16.65 7.17
CA ALA A 96 -6.45 -17.19 8.44
C ALA A 96 -5.32 -16.33 9.04
N ARG A 97 -4.36 -15.86 8.20
CA ARG A 97 -3.26 -15.01 8.64
C ARG A 97 -3.72 -13.62 9.05
N TRP A 98 -4.63 -12.99 8.29
CA TRP A 98 -5.20 -11.71 8.66
C TRP A 98 -6.06 -11.79 9.92
N THR A 99 -6.77 -12.92 10.15
CA THR A 99 -7.47 -13.17 11.41
C THR A 99 -6.48 -13.31 12.56
N ALA A 100 -5.37 -14.03 12.35
CA ALA A 100 -4.31 -14.18 13.34
C ALA A 100 -3.67 -12.81 13.72
N TRP A 101 -3.43 -11.95 12.72
CA TRP A 101 -3.02 -10.58 12.99
C TRP A 101 -4.06 -9.83 13.83
N LEU A 102 -5.33 -9.86 13.43
CA LEU A 102 -6.39 -9.10 14.10
C LEU A 102 -6.62 -9.56 15.55
N GLU A 103 -6.56 -10.85 15.82
CA GLU A 103 -6.84 -11.43 17.14
C GLU A 103 -5.63 -11.50 18.06
N ARG A 104 -4.43 -11.65 17.51
CA ARG A 104 -3.21 -11.94 18.29
C ARG A 104 -2.04 -10.99 18.03
N GLY A 105 -2.20 -10.00 17.12
CA GLY A 105 -1.13 -9.07 16.75
C GLY A 105 0.03 -9.73 15.99
N GLU A 106 -0.20 -10.88 15.35
CA GLU A 106 0.82 -11.47 14.45
C GLU A 106 1.11 -10.48 13.32
N TYR A 107 2.37 -10.37 12.88
CA TYR A 107 2.83 -9.41 11.86
C TYR A 107 2.75 -7.93 12.25
N SER A 108 2.22 -7.58 13.43
CA SER A 108 2.09 -6.19 13.86
C SER A 108 3.43 -5.56 14.23
N SER A 109 3.53 -4.24 14.09
CA SER A 109 4.64 -3.44 14.61
C SER A 109 4.72 -3.48 16.14
N LEU A 110 3.58 -3.66 16.82
CA LEU A 110 3.47 -3.80 18.27
C LEU A 110 3.14 -5.25 18.64
N ASP A 111 3.94 -5.86 19.51
CA ASP A 111 3.76 -7.25 19.90
C ASP A 111 2.42 -7.49 20.60
N GLY A 112 1.70 -8.51 20.13
CA GLY A 112 0.44 -8.96 20.72
C GLY A 112 -0.78 -8.07 20.48
N MET A 113 -0.64 -7.00 19.67
CA MET A 113 -1.75 -6.09 19.39
C MET A 113 -1.79 -5.70 17.90
N ALA A 114 -2.94 -5.84 17.27
CA ALA A 114 -3.20 -5.26 15.96
C ALA A 114 -3.30 -3.73 16.10
N VAL A 115 -2.56 -2.99 15.28
CA VAL A 115 -2.59 -1.54 15.19
C VAL A 115 -3.33 -1.15 13.92
N GLY A 116 -4.30 -0.25 14.04
CA GLY A 116 -5.24 0.07 12.97
C GLY A 116 -6.19 -1.11 12.70
N THR A 117 -7.34 -0.90 12.21
CA THR A 117 -8.22 -1.94 11.64
C THR A 117 -9.43 -1.28 11.01
N GLY A 118 -9.55 -1.36 9.70
CA GLY A 118 -10.73 -0.90 8.96
C GLY A 118 -11.99 -1.70 9.32
N GLY A 119 -13.12 -1.00 9.47
CA GLY A 119 -14.38 -1.64 9.84
C GLY A 119 -14.85 -2.73 8.88
N THR A 120 -14.62 -2.56 7.57
CA THR A 120 -14.94 -3.58 6.56
C THR A 120 -14.08 -4.84 6.72
N THR A 121 -12.78 -4.67 6.96
CA THR A 121 -11.84 -5.78 7.23
C THR A 121 -12.27 -6.57 8.45
N ARG A 122 -12.57 -5.87 9.56
CA ARG A 122 -13.01 -6.51 10.80
C ARG A 122 -14.30 -7.32 10.62
N LYS A 123 -15.30 -6.77 9.95
CA LYS A 123 -16.57 -7.46 9.66
C LYS A 123 -16.35 -8.69 8.80
N ALA A 124 -15.55 -8.56 7.73
CA ALA A 124 -15.26 -9.68 6.84
C ALA A 124 -14.60 -10.86 7.57
N LEU A 125 -13.59 -10.58 8.40
CA LEU A 125 -12.79 -11.63 9.05
C LEU A 125 -13.48 -12.26 10.27
N LEU A 126 -14.19 -11.45 11.08
CA LEU A 126 -14.72 -11.92 12.37
C LEU A 126 -16.22 -12.20 12.38
N GLU A 127 -16.98 -11.53 11.52
CA GLU A 127 -18.45 -11.62 11.59
C GLU A 127 -19.03 -12.43 10.43
N TYR A 128 -18.53 -12.21 9.19
CA TYR A 128 -19.13 -12.79 7.99
C TYR A 128 -18.39 -14.04 7.48
N GLY A 129 -17.08 -14.14 7.74
CA GLY A 129 -16.24 -15.22 7.19
C GLY A 129 -16.05 -15.11 5.66
N HIS A 130 -16.39 -13.97 5.08
CA HIS A 130 -16.21 -13.66 3.66
C HIS A 130 -16.20 -12.15 3.43
N GLY A 131 -15.65 -11.71 2.29
CA GLY A 131 -15.58 -10.30 1.94
C GLY A 131 -16.94 -9.65 1.75
N VAL A 132 -16.98 -8.36 2.04
CA VAL A 132 -18.20 -7.54 1.94
C VAL A 132 -18.39 -7.04 0.51
N ASP A 133 -19.49 -7.46 -0.13
CA ASP A 133 -19.88 -7.00 -1.48
C ASP A 133 -20.99 -5.97 -1.37
N SER A 134 -20.64 -4.74 -0.99
CA SER A 134 -21.55 -3.60 -0.88
C SER A 134 -20.87 -2.35 -1.40
N ILE A 135 -21.67 -1.45 -2.00
CA ILE A 135 -21.17 -0.14 -2.45
C ILE A 135 -20.62 0.70 -1.29
N ASP A 136 -21.15 0.54 -0.09
CA ASP A 136 -20.72 1.24 1.11
C ASP A 136 -19.47 0.61 1.77
N ALA A 137 -18.99 -0.53 1.25
CA ALA A 137 -17.84 -1.26 1.75
C ALA A 137 -16.62 -1.14 0.82
N ASN A 138 -16.48 -0.01 0.13
CA ASN A 138 -15.37 0.29 -0.76
C ASN A 138 -14.26 1.09 -0.07
N GLY A 139 -13.86 0.69 1.13
CA GLY A 139 -12.63 1.16 1.75
C GLY A 139 -11.39 0.67 1.00
N ASN A 140 -10.25 1.30 1.26
CA ASN A 140 -8.97 1.01 0.63
C ASN A 140 -8.24 -0.20 1.23
N GLY A 141 -8.79 -0.88 2.23
CA GLY A 141 -8.11 -1.94 2.99
C GLY A 141 -7.67 -3.18 2.18
N SER A 142 -8.15 -3.38 0.93
CA SER A 142 -7.56 -4.35 0.02
C SER A 142 -6.49 -3.73 -0.89
N LEU A 143 -6.63 -2.46 -1.27
CA LEU A 143 -5.67 -1.76 -2.11
C LEU A 143 -4.33 -1.58 -1.38
N MET A 144 -4.39 -1.21 -0.09
CA MET A 144 -3.21 -0.95 0.73
C MET A 144 -2.23 -2.13 0.83
N ARG A 145 -2.71 -3.37 0.67
CA ARG A 145 -1.89 -4.58 0.80
C ARG A 145 -1.63 -5.33 -0.51
N THR A 146 -2.08 -4.80 -1.66
CA THR A 146 -2.10 -5.55 -2.93
C THR A 146 -0.74 -5.66 -3.63
N SER A 147 0.23 -4.81 -3.30
CA SER A 147 1.50 -4.65 -4.04
C SER A 147 2.33 -5.94 -4.18
N PRO A 148 2.39 -6.87 -3.21
CA PRO A 148 3.09 -8.14 -3.40
C PRO A 148 2.55 -8.97 -4.57
N LEU A 149 1.25 -8.88 -4.85
CA LEU A 149 0.62 -9.59 -5.98
C LEU A 149 1.12 -9.08 -7.33
N ALA A 150 1.48 -7.80 -7.42
CA ALA A 150 2.10 -7.26 -8.62
C ALA A 150 3.45 -7.93 -8.89
N LEU A 151 4.26 -8.12 -7.86
CA LEU A 151 5.62 -8.63 -7.96
C LEU A 151 5.70 -10.16 -8.11
N THR A 152 4.69 -10.89 -7.65
CA THR A 152 4.66 -12.36 -7.79
C THR A 152 4.03 -12.83 -9.10
N GLY A 153 3.65 -11.89 -9.98
CA GLY A 153 3.04 -12.22 -11.27
C GLY A 153 1.63 -12.78 -11.14
N ALA A 154 0.92 -12.49 -10.04
CA ALA A 154 -0.45 -12.91 -9.86
C ALA A 154 -1.34 -12.43 -11.02
N THR A 155 -2.24 -13.28 -11.50
CA THR A 155 -3.21 -12.90 -12.53
C THR A 155 -4.22 -11.88 -11.99
N ASP A 156 -4.89 -11.14 -12.86
CA ASP A 156 -5.95 -10.21 -12.46
C ASP A 156 -7.05 -10.90 -11.63
N ALA A 157 -7.39 -12.15 -12.00
CA ALA A 157 -8.33 -12.97 -11.22
C ALA A 157 -7.77 -13.26 -9.82
N GLY A 158 -6.49 -13.55 -9.67
CA GLY A 158 -5.82 -13.75 -8.38
C GLY A 158 -5.86 -12.49 -7.51
N VAL A 159 -5.56 -11.32 -8.10
CA VAL A 159 -5.65 -10.03 -7.42
C VAL A 159 -7.08 -9.75 -6.93
N MET A 160 -8.08 -10.00 -7.80
CA MET A 160 -9.49 -9.82 -7.44
C MET A 160 -9.95 -10.79 -6.34
N LEU A 161 -9.45 -12.04 -6.33
CA LEU A 161 -9.76 -13.03 -5.29
C LEU A 161 -9.16 -12.63 -3.94
N SER A 162 -7.90 -12.20 -3.90
CA SER A 162 -7.26 -11.70 -2.67
C SER A 162 -7.97 -10.45 -2.11
N SER A 163 -8.32 -9.49 -2.97
CA SER A 163 -9.14 -8.33 -2.55
C SER A 163 -10.47 -8.78 -1.95
N ALA A 164 -11.14 -9.76 -2.59
CA ALA A 164 -12.46 -10.24 -2.21
C ALA A 164 -12.50 -10.98 -0.87
N VAL A 165 -11.36 -11.34 -0.28
CA VAL A 165 -11.32 -11.91 1.09
C VAL A 165 -11.95 -10.95 2.11
N THR A 166 -11.78 -9.64 1.91
CA THR A 166 -12.35 -8.61 2.79
C THR A 166 -13.22 -7.60 2.04
N HIS A 167 -12.80 -7.16 0.83
CA HIS A 167 -13.47 -6.14 0.02
C HIS A 167 -13.91 -6.77 -1.32
N ALA A 168 -15.11 -7.33 -1.35
CA ALA A 168 -15.58 -8.11 -2.49
C ALA A 168 -16.25 -7.27 -3.58
N HIS A 169 -16.54 -5.98 -3.32
CA HIS A 169 -17.17 -5.12 -4.32
C HIS A 169 -16.24 -4.86 -5.52
N LYS A 170 -16.82 -4.78 -6.70
CA LYS A 170 -16.09 -4.67 -7.97
C LYS A 170 -15.13 -3.47 -8.03
N VAL A 171 -15.49 -2.33 -7.43
CA VAL A 171 -14.65 -1.11 -7.43
C VAL A 171 -13.31 -1.37 -6.74
N ALA A 172 -13.33 -1.94 -5.53
CA ALA A 172 -12.11 -2.26 -4.79
C ALA A 172 -11.23 -3.27 -5.55
N LYS A 173 -11.83 -4.32 -6.13
CA LYS A 173 -11.13 -5.33 -6.92
C LYS A 173 -10.43 -4.74 -8.15
N ILE A 174 -11.12 -3.88 -8.89
CA ILE A 174 -10.56 -3.25 -10.10
C ILE A 174 -9.46 -2.26 -9.73
N ALA A 175 -9.61 -1.49 -8.65
CA ALA A 175 -8.57 -0.60 -8.15
C ALA A 175 -7.27 -1.36 -7.83
N CYS A 176 -7.38 -2.53 -7.18
CA CYS A 176 -6.23 -3.40 -6.92
C CYS A 176 -5.55 -3.88 -8.21
N VAL A 177 -6.33 -4.27 -9.22
CA VAL A 177 -5.79 -4.70 -10.52
C VAL A 177 -5.05 -3.55 -11.22
N ALA A 178 -5.65 -2.36 -11.27
CA ALA A 178 -5.03 -1.19 -11.88
C ALA A 178 -3.70 -0.84 -11.20
N TRP A 179 -3.66 -0.88 -9.87
CA TRP A 179 -2.44 -0.62 -9.11
C TRP A 179 -1.36 -1.68 -9.35
N CYS A 180 -1.72 -2.97 -9.41
CA CYS A 180 -0.77 -4.03 -9.75
C CYS A 180 -0.14 -3.83 -11.13
N TRP A 181 -0.92 -3.46 -12.14
CA TRP A 181 -0.39 -3.14 -13.47
C TRP A 181 0.55 -1.94 -13.44
N PHE A 182 0.20 -0.90 -12.68
CA PHE A 182 1.06 0.28 -12.53
C PHE A 182 2.44 -0.09 -11.95
N LEU A 183 2.47 -0.86 -10.85
CA LEU A 183 3.73 -1.29 -10.22
C LEU A 183 4.58 -2.15 -11.17
N ARG A 184 3.97 -3.05 -11.96
CA ARG A 184 4.68 -3.85 -12.96
C ARG A 184 5.33 -2.96 -14.02
N ARG A 185 4.62 -1.93 -14.49
CA ARG A 185 5.17 -0.98 -15.47
C ARG A 185 6.31 -0.15 -14.89
N LEU A 186 6.17 0.32 -13.67
CA LEU A 186 7.27 0.99 -12.95
C LEU A 186 8.49 0.08 -12.81
N ALA A 187 8.31 -1.17 -12.38
CA ALA A 187 9.39 -2.14 -12.25
C ALA A 187 10.11 -2.43 -13.58
N SER A 188 9.42 -2.30 -14.71
CA SER A 188 10.04 -2.41 -16.04
C SER A 188 10.88 -1.19 -16.44
N GLY A 189 10.89 -0.13 -15.63
CA GLY A 189 11.63 1.11 -15.86
C GLY A 189 10.88 2.16 -16.66
N ALA A 190 9.57 2.02 -16.84
CA ALA A 190 8.76 3.07 -17.45
C ALA A 190 8.69 4.31 -16.54
N ALA A 191 8.65 5.51 -17.15
CA ALA A 191 8.40 6.74 -16.40
C ALA A 191 6.99 6.71 -15.79
N PRO A 192 6.76 7.29 -14.60
CA PRO A 192 5.50 7.16 -13.88
C PRO A 192 4.24 7.49 -14.69
N ARG A 193 4.22 8.59 -15.46
CA ARG A 193 3.08 8.91 -16.32
C ARG A 193 2.83 7.85 -17.39
N THR A 194 3.90 7.40 -18.06
CA THR A 194 3.82 6.34 -19.07
C THR A 194 3.38 5.03 -18.44
N ALA A 195 3.95 4.67 -17.28
CA ALA A 195 3.59 3.46 -16.54
C ALA A 195 2.11 3.44 -16.17
N TRP A 196 1.59 4.61 -15.74
CA TRP A 196 0.18 4.75 -15.36
C TRP A 196 -0.75 4.58 -16.56
N GLU A 197 -0.52 5.30 -17.67
CA GLU A 197 -1.33 5.19 -18.88
C GLU A 197 -1.29 3.77 -19.48
N GLU A 198 -0.13 3.13 -19.48
CA GLU A 198 -0.02 1.72 -19.93
C GLU A 198 -0.78 0.76 -18.99
N ALA A 199 -0.77 1.02 -17.69
CA ALA A 199 -1.53 0.23 -16.71
C ALA A 199 -3.04 0.36 -16.95
N LEU A 200 -3.54 1.59 -17.14
CA LEU A 200 -4.93 1.86 -17.48
C LEU A 200 -5.34 1.14 -18.79
N GLY A 201 -4.49 1.22 -19.82
CA GLY A 201 -4.70 0.49 -21.09
C GLY A 201 -4.77 -1.03 -20.92
N SER A 202 -4.06 -1.59 -19.93
CA SER A 202 -4.09 -3.03 -19.63
C SER A 202 -5.40 -3.47 -18.97
N VAL A 203 -6.02 -2.61 -18.18
CA VAL A 203 -7.34 -2.85 -17.55
C VAL A 203 -8.49 -2.62 -18.53
N GLY A 204 -8.41 -1.58 -19.35
CA GLY A 204 -9.38 -1.18 -20.35
C GLY A 204 -10.46 -0.22 -19.85
N ASP A 205 -10.77 0.80 -20.66
CA ASP A 205 -11.65 1.92 -20.29
C ASP A 205 -13.02 1.52 -19.75
N PRO A 206 -13.77 0.58 -20.35
CA PRO A 206 -15.11 0.24 -19.84
C PRO A 206 -15.08 -0.34 -18.42
N VAL A 207 -13.95 -0.91 -17.99
CA VAL A 207 -13.75 -1.45 -16.65
C VAL A 207 -13.32 -0.34 -15.70
N LEU A 208 -12.45 0.56 -16.16
CA LEU A 208 -11.94 1.68 -15.35
C LEU A 208 -13.03 2.71 -15.06
N GLU A 209 -13.96 2.96 -15.97
CA GLU A 209 -15.12 3.85 -15.75
C GLU A 209 -15.99 3.43 -14.55
N ILE A 210 -15.93 2.14 -14.15
CA ILE A 210 -16.59 1.65 -12.94
C ILE A 210 -15.94 2.23 -11.68
N VAL A 211 -14.62 2.50 -11.74
CA VAL A 211 -13.84 3.03 -10.63
C VAL A 211 -13.88 4.56 -10.65
N SER A 212 -13.36 5.17 -11.70
CA SER A 212 -13.31 6.62 -11.87
C SER A 212 -13.13 7.01 -13.34
N THR A 213 -13.77 8.11 -13.74
CA THR A 213 -13.59 8.74 -15.06
C THR A 213 -12.40 9.69 -15.09
N ARG A 214 -11.71 9.92 -13.95
CA ARG A 214 -10.64 10.92 -13.79
C ARG A 214 -9.23 10.33 -13.86
N LEU A 215 -9.10 9.00 -14.01
CA LEU A 215 -7.81 8.31 -13.92
C LEU A 215 -6.84 8.69 -15.06
N HIS A 216 -7.35 8.92 -16.28
CA HIS A 216 -6.53 9.42 -17.36
C HIS A 216 -6.06 10.85 -17.09
N GLU A 217 -4.77 11.09 -17.35
CA GLU A 217 -4.13 12.38 -17.12
C GLU A 217 -4.32 12.95 -15.70
N ILE A 218 -4.43 12.07 -14.70
CA ILE A 218 -4.67 12.41 -13.28
C ILE A 218 -3.69 13.48 -12.77
N TRP A 219 -2.45 13.50 -13.26
CA TRP A 219 -1.42 14.49 -12.90
C TRP A 219 -1.75 15.93 -13.29
N ARG A 220 -2.75 16.15 -14.15
CA ARG A 220 -3.19 17.50 -14.54
C ARG A 220 -4.17 18.12 -13.57
N LEU A 221 -4.73 17.33 -12.66
CA LEU A 221 -5.67 17.85 -11.67
C LEU A 221 -4.95 18.73 -10.66
N PRO A 222 -5.54 19.87 -10.25
CA PRO A 222 -5.00 20.64 -9.16
C PRO A 222 -5.14 19.88 -7.84
N GLU A 223 -4.22 20.10 -6.91
CA GLU A 223 -4.23 19.46 -5.59
C GLU A 223 -5.57 19.60 -4.85
N SER A 224 -6.25 20.74 -5.04
CA SER A 224 -7.55 21.02 -4.41
C SER A 224 -8.68 20.08 -4.86
N GLU A 225 -8.48 19.36 -5.96
CA GLU A 225 -9.45 18.37 -6.48
C GLU A 225 -9.08 16.93 -6.11
N ILE A 226 -7.95 16.71 -5.46
CA ILE A 226 -7.52 15.37 -5.02
C ILE A 226 -8.08 15.12 -3.63
N ASN A 227 -8.96 14.15 -3.51
CA ASN A 227 -9.43 13.66 -2.21
C ASN A 227 -8.39 12.71 -1.60
N SER A 228 -8.39 12.62 -0.27
CA SER A 228 -7.45 11.79 0.51
C SER A 228 -8.16 11.06 1.63
N THR A 229 -9.28 10.43 1.31
CA THR A 229 -10.09 9.67 2.28
C THR A 229 -9.79 8.17 2.20
N GLY A 230 -10.27 7.40 3.19
CA GLY A 230 -10.19 5.94 3.16
C GLY A 230 -11.07 5.26 2.10
N TYR A 231 -11.75 6.00 1.24
CA TYR A 231 -12.46 5.45 0.08
C TYR A 231 -11.46 5.02 -1.00
N VAL A 232 -11.58 3.78 -1.48
CA VAL A 232 -10.59 3.17 -2.38
C VAL A 232 -10.29 3.97 -3.64
N VAL A 233 -11.29 4.69 -4.19
CA VAL A 233 -11.10 5.52 -5.39
C VAL A 233 -10.31 6.77 -5.06
N ASP A 234 -10.64 7.45 -3.96
CA ASP A 234 -9.89 8.63 -3.49
C ASP A 234 -8.43 8.26 -3.24
N THR A 235 -8.18 7.12 -2.57
CA THR A 235 -6.83 6.61 -2.34
C THR A 235 -6.10 6.31 -3.65
N LEU A 236 -6.74 5.62 -4.61
CA LEU A 236 -6.14 5.31 -5.91
C LEU A 236 -5.79 6.59 -6.69
N GLU A 237 -6.70 7.56 -6.74
CA GLU A 237 -6.49 8.84 -7.42
C GLU A 237 -5.36 9.64 -6.75
N ALA A 238 -5.35 9.71 -5.40
CA ALA A 238 -4.30 10.43 -4.66
C ALA A 238 -2.92 9.82 -4.88
N CYS A 239 -2.79 8.50 -4.78
CA CYS A 239 -1.52 7.80 -5.00
C CYS A 239 -1.03 7.96 -6.45
N ALA A 240 -1.93 7.78 -7.43
CA ALA A 240 -1.58 7.97 -8.84
C ALA A 240 -1.16 9.43 -9.12
N TRP A 241 -1.90 10.42 -8.58
CA TRP A 241 -1.56 11.83 -8.73
C TRP A 241 -0.19 12.16 -8.16
N LEU A 242 0.13 11.69 -6.95
CA LEU A 242 1.43 11.90 -6.32
C LEU A 242 2.58 11.34 -7.16
N VAL A 243 2.47 10.08 -7.56
CA VAL A 243 3.57 9.39 -8.25
C VAL A 243 3.74 9.85 -9.70
N THR A 244 2.65 10.22 -10.38
CA THR A 244 2.71 10.69 -11.77
C THR A 244 3.03 12.19 -11.90
N ASN A 245 3.01 12.96 -10.83
CA ASN A 245 3.35 14.38 -10.83
C ASN A 245 4.86 14.59 -10.61
N GLU A 246 5.67 13.96 -11.48
CA GLU A 246 7.13 13.87 -11.41
C GLU A 246 7.85 15.23 -11.35
N GLU A 247 7.22 16.29 -11.82
CA GLU A 247 7.78 17.65 -11.78
C GLU A 247 7.71 18.25 -10.37
N ARG A 248 6.77 17.78 -9.56
CA ARG A 248 6.55 18.23 -8.18
C ARG A 248 7.11 17.27 -7.15
N PHE A 249 7.03 15.98 -7.45
CA PHE A 249 7.41 14.88 -6.55
C PHE A 249 8.45 14.01 -7.26
N ASP A 250 9.70 14.46 -7.28
CA ASP A 250 10.79 13.89 -8.08
C ASP A 250 11.63 12.83 -7.35
N CYS A 251 11.27 12.52 -6.11
CA CYS A 251 11.94 11.50 -5.29
C CYS A 251 10.97 10.88 -4.29
N TYR A 252 11.38 9.77 -3.67
CA TYR A 252 10.61 9.08 -2.64
C TYR A 252 10.14 10.03 -1.52
N GLN A 253 11.07 10.82 -0.98
CA GLN A 253 10.76 11.74 0.11
C GLN A 253 9.66 12.73 -0.28
N ALA A 254 9.77 13.35 -1.45
CA ALA A 254 8.78 14.32 -1.92
C ALA A 254 7.38 13.70 -2.10
N VAL A 255 7.31 12.45 -2.61
CA VAL A 255 6.05 11.71 -2.76
C VAL A 255 5.40 11.44 -1.40
N VAL A 256 6.16 10.91 -0.44
CA VAL A 256 5.64 10.55 0.89
C VAL A 256 5.27 11.80 1.71
N GLU A 257 6.10 12.85 1.68
CA GLU A 257 5.73 14.14 2.27
C GLU A 257 4.47 14.73 1.64
N GLY A 258 4.35 14.62 0.31
CA GLY A 258 3.16 15.02 -0.42
C GLY A 258 1.91 14.29 0.07
N ALA A 259 2.00 12.98 0.29
CA ALA A 259 0.91 12.14 0.81
C ALA A 259 0.45 12.62 2.20
N VAL A 260 1.38 12.85 3.13
CA VAL A 260 1.04 13.36 4.48
C VAL A 260 0.40 14.75 4.40
N ARG A 261 0.90 15.64 3.51
CA ARG A 261 0.36 17.00 3.33
C ARG A 261 -1.02 17.05 2.68
N LEU A 262 -1.44 15.99 1.98
CA LEU A 262 -2.83 15.84 1.53
C LEU A 262 -3.79 15.70 2.70
N ALA A 263 -3.30 15.35 3.89
CA ALA A 263 -4.09 15.06 5.08
C ALA A 263 -5.09 13.88 4.88
N GLY A 264 -6.01 13.69 5.79
CA GLY A 264 -7.00 12.59 5.73
C GLY A 264 -6.36 11.26 6.09
N ASP A 265 -6.41 10.30 5.20
CA ASP A 265 -5.88 8.94 5.35
C ASP A 265 -4.38 8.92 4.97
N THR A 266 -3.58 9.47 5.87
CA THR A 266 -2.17 9.79 5.59
C THR A 266 -1.26 8.58 5.57
N ASP A 267 -1.52 7.56 6.40
CA ASP A 267 -0.75 6.32 6.48
C ASP A 267 -0.95 5.46 5.22
N THR A 268 -2.20 5.19 4.85
CA THR A 268 -2.51 4.39 3.66
C THR A 268 -1.99 5.07 2.37
N ILE A 269 -2.22 6.37 2.21
CA ILE A 269 -1.76 7.08 0.98
C ILE A 269 -0.23 7.13 0.93
N ALA A 270 0.44 7.44 2.07
CA ALA A 270 1.89 7.47 2.11
C ALA A 270 2.51 6.08 1.90
N LYS A 271 1.87 5.03 2.42
CA LYS A 271 2.27 3.64 2.21
C LYS A 271 2.20 3.24 0.74
N ILE A 272 1.05 3.40 0.11
CA ILE A 272 0.82 2.97 -1.29
C ILE A 272 1.66 3.79 -2.26
N ALA A 273 1.66 5.12 -2.13
CA ALA A 273 2.47 6.01 -2.97
C ALA A 273 3.98 5.81 -2.72
N GLY A 274 4.39 5.55 -1.46
CA GLY A 274 5.77 5.25 -1.08
C GLY A 274 6.29 3.96 -1.73
N GLU A 275 5.50 2.90 -1.78
CA GLU A 275 5.86 1.68 -2.52
C GLU A 275 6.17 1.99 -4.00
N ALA A 276 5.27 2.67 -4.67
CA ALA A 276 5.43 3.02 -6.07
C ALA A 276 6.62 3.97 -6.29
N ALA A 277 6.83 4.95 -5.41
CA ALA A 277 7.98 5.85 -5.46
C ALA A 277 9.30 5.09 -5.25
N ALA A 278 9.36 4.17 -4.28
CA ALA A 278 10.56 3.36 -4.08
C ALA A 278 10.83 2.41 -5.24
N VAL A 279 9.80 1.88 -5.90
CA VAL A 279 9.96 1.12 -7.14
C VAL A 279 10.49 2.01 -8.27
N ALA A 280 10.00 3.22 -8.41
CA ALA A 280 10.41 4.14 -9.47
C ALA A 280 11.81 4.72 -9.27
N TYR A 281 12.16 5.10 -8.03
CA TYR A 281 13.39 5.83 -7.68
C TYR A 281 14.47 4.98 -7.04
N GLY A 282 14.16 3.71 -6.69
CA GLY A 282 15.03 2.78 -5.99
C GLY A 282 14.87 2.82 -4.47
N PRO A 283 15.09 1.68 -3.77
CA PRO A 283 14.98 1.61 -2.31
C PRO A 283 16.02 2.47 -1.59
N GLU A 284 17.15 2.79 -2.24
CA GLU A 284 18.17 3.70 -1.73
C GLU A 284 17.71 5.16 -1.65
N SER A 285 16.59 5.51 -2.29
CA SER A 285 15.99 6.85 -2.21
C SER A 285 15.19 7.08 -0.92
N ILE A 286 14.93 6.03 -0.14
CA ILE A 286 14.25 6.11 1.15
C ILE A 286 15.18 6.81 2.15
N PRO A 287 14.74 7.92 2.82
CA PRO A 287 15.56 8.62 3.79
C PRO A 287 16.03 7.70 4.92
N SER A 288 17.34 7.69 5.17
CA SER A 288 17.94 6.83 6.19
C SER A 288 17.43 7.11 7.60
N THR A 289 17.08 8.36 7.90
CA THR A 289 16.44 8.76 9.17
C THR A 289 15.12 8.02 9.35
N TRP A 290 14.19 8.14 8.40
CA TRP A 290 12.90 7.46 8.48
C TRP A 290 13.05 5.95 8.55
N ARG A 291 13.95 5.39 7.73
CA ARG A 291 14.23 3.95 7.76
C ARG A 291 14.73 3.48 9.13
N SER A 292 15.62 4.25 9.78
CA SER A 292 16.15 3.89 11.10
C SER A 292 15.15 4.07 12.25
N GLU A 293 14.13 4.90 12.05
CA GLU A 293 13.05 5.11 13.02
C GLU A 293 11.92 4.07 12.88
N THR A 294 11.83 3.36 11.75
CA THR A 294 10.80 2.33 11.52
C THR A 294 11.04 1.11 12.40
N ALA A 295 9.97 0.62 13.04
CA ALA A 295 10.01 -0.52 13.94
C ALA A 295 10.43 -1.83 13.26
N LYS A 296 10.92 -2.79 14.04
CA LYS A 296 11.19 -4.19 13.64
C LYS A 296 11.94 -4.35 12.29
N PRO A 297 13.10 -3.68 12.09
CA PRO A 297 13.82 -3.73 10.81
C PRO A 297 14.21 -5.16 10.41
N GLU A 298 14.53 -6.05 11.34
CA GLU A 298 14.89 -7.44 11.06
C GLU A 298 13.70 -8.24 10.49
N LEU A 299 12.46 -7.92 10.93
CA LEU A 299 11.27 -8.53 10.36
C LEU A 299 11.07 -8.07 8.91
N LEU A 300 11.21 -6.78 8.66
CA LEU A 300 11.09 -6.21 7.30
C LEU A 300 12.14 -6.81 6.36
N ASP A 301 13.40 -6.91 6.78
CA ASP A 301 14.47 -7.50 5.96
C ASP A 301 14.20 -8.99 5.67
N LYS A 302 13.71 -9.75 6.64
CA LYS A 302 13.26 -11.14 6.42
C LYS A 302 12.14 -11.22 5.38
N VAL A 303 11.18 -10.32 5.44
CA VAL A 303 10.06 -10.26 4.50
C VAL A 303 10.53 -9.87 3.10
N VAL A 304 11.52 -8.97 2.99
CA VAL A 304 12.21 -8.66 1.72
C VAL A 304 12.81 -9.93 1.11
N ASP A 305 13.56 -10.70 1.91
CA ASP A 305 14.16 -11.94 1.43
C ASP A 305 13.10 -12.95 0.97
N GLN A 306 12.00 -13.11 1.73
CA GLN A 306 10.88 -13.96 1.32
C GLN A 306 10.26 -13.51 -0.01
N LEU A 307 9.87 -12.25 -0.13
CA LEU A 307 9.25 -11.71 -1.35
C LEU A 307 10.19 -11.83 -2.55
N SER A 308 11.47 -11.57 -2.38
CA SER A 308 12.46 -11.63 -3.45
C SER A 308 12.53 -12.98 -4.13
N THR A 309 12.31 -14.07 -3.39
CA THR A 309 12.31 -15.44 -3.92
C THR A 309 11.07 -15.77 -4.74
N LEU A 310 10.00 -14.99 -4.61
CA LEU A 310 8.72 -15.19 -5.28
C LEU A 310 8.63 -14.41 -6.61
N ILE A 311 9.53 -13.44 -6.82
CA ILE A 311 9.51 -12.61 -8.03
C ILE A 311 9.95 -13.47 -9.23
N PRO A 312 9.09 -13.63 -10.26
CA PRO A 312 9.43 -14.38 -11.46
C PRO A 312 10.45 -13.64 -12.31
N ASP A 313 10.99 -14.31 -13.32
CA ASP A 313 11.94 -13.70 -14.28
C ASP A 313 11.26 -12.70 -15.25
N ARG A 314 9.94 -12.61 -15.20
CA ARG A 314 9.10 -11.64 -15.96
C ARG A 314 7.81 -11.35 -15.21
N LEU A 315 7.46 -10.08 -15.11
CA LEU A 315 6.20 -9.57 -14.56
C LEU A 315 5.16 -9.28 -15.65
#